data_bd57115c036e1df2a8a94985e390dc89
#
_entry.id   bd57115c036e1df2a8a94985e390dc89
#
_cell.length_a   1.000
_cell.length_b   1.000
_cell.length_c   1.000
_cell.angle_alpha   90.00
_cell.angle_beta   90.00
_cell.angle_gamma   90.00
#
_symmetry.space_group_name_H-M   'P 1'
#
loop_
_entity.id
_entity.type
_entity.pdbx_description
1 polymer ?
#
loop_
_entity_poly.entity_id
_entity_poly.type
_entity_poly.pdbx_seq_one_letter_code
_entity_poly.pdbx_strand_id
1 'polypeptide(L)'
;MIFGKHINVYYRKYALALLTGLLALFTVDYLQLKVPEIYQLVINGLNQGYIVENGVQVPFDMVFLLDRICMPMVGIILAIVFGRFLWRVTIFGAATKVETDLRDKMFRHAEDLSREYYQVNKVGNLMSLFTNDLDTVQECYGWGFMQFFDPIILCSLAITRMWRMDHLLTVLSLIPMGLLFASAAVVGKNMTRKWDYRQKCFSDLSDFAQESFSGIAVIKAFVKEVKELMAFEKLNRDSEDSNIAFTKTSVLMRILVTTFVESVICVILGYGGYLVYKGQFNAGQLMEFIGYFNAVVWPIMAVADLIDMTSRGKASLKRISELLDAPKNVFDRPGVQELTDPRGEIEFRDLSFTYPDGDIPALEHVSFTIRPGESIGLVGKTGSGKTTLVDLILRTYNVNDGQLFLDGRDVNDLSIRSVRDACAYVPQDNFLFSDTIENNIAFGKSETVSEEIRRAAKLADIDGNISEFQMGYQTVLGERGVTVSGGQKQRISIARALMKDAPILILDDSVSAVDTKTEKAILDNLRATRAGKTTILIAHRISTIEQMDKVLFIEDGRLAGFDTHDKLYTENPAYRKMVDLQRLEEEGGAVNA
;
A
#
# COMPACT_ATOMS: atom_id res chain seq x y z
N MET A 1 11.26 9.94 -16.51
CA MET A 1 10.10 9.13 -16.93
C MET A 1 10.30 7.68 -16.51
N ILE A 2 9.22 7.00 -16.09
CA ILE A 2 9.22 5.58 -15.76
C ILE A 2 8.45 4.79 -16.81
N PHE A 3 8.97 3.61 -17.13
CA PHE A 3 8.36 2.68 -18.09
C PHE A 3 8.25 1.31 -17.47
N GLY A 4 7.18 0.59 -17.78
CA GLY A 4 6.92 -0.76 -17.29
C GLY A 4 5.60 -1.32 -17.80
N LYS A 5 5.41 -2.63 -17.65
CA LYS A 5 4.23 -3.37 -18.14
C LYS A 5 2.91 -2.72 -17.72
N HIS A 6 2.81 -2.28 -16.46
CA HIS A 6 1.58 -1.77 -15.88
C HIS A 6 1.37 -0.27 -16.05
N ILE A 7 2.41 0.51 -16.41
CA ILE A 7 2.33 1.98 -16.55
C ILE A 7 2.22 2.43 -18.02
N ASN A 8 2.80 1.69 -18.97
CA ASN A 8 2.86 2.09 -20.39
C ASN A 8 1.48 2.28 -21.04
N VAL A 9 0.48 1.53 -20.58
CA VAL A 9 -0.90 1.64 -21.05
C VAL A 9 -1.47 3.04 -20.79
N TYR A 10 -1.10 3.65 -19.66
CA TYR A 10 -1.61 4.95 -19.25
C TYR A 10 -1.02 6.11 -20.05
N TYR A 11 0.22 5.99 -20.56
CA TYR A 11 0.77 6.96 -21.50
C TYR A 11 -0.07 7.04 -22.78
N ARG A 12 -0.61 5.89 -23.25
CA ARG A 12 -1.51 5.87 -24.41
C ARG A 12 -2.92 6.36 -24.03
N LYS A 13 -3.46 5.91 -22.89
CA LYS A 13 -4.80 6.30 -22.41
C LYS A 13 -4.94 7.81 -22.23
N TYR A 14 -3.90 8.46 -21.70
CA TYR A 14 -3.90 9.90 -21.40
C TYR A 14 -3.03 10.72 -22.37
N ALA A 15 -2.70 10.18 -23.54
CA ALA A 15 -1.81 10.83 -24.53
C ALA A 15 -2.28 12.24 -24.92
N LEU A 16 -3.58 12.45 -25.12
CA LEU A 16 -4.13 13.77 -25.48
C LEU A 16 -3.88 14.80 -24.38
N ALA A 17 -4.09 14.45 -23.11
CA ALA A 17 -3.83 15.36 -22.00
C ALA A 17 -2.34 15.68 -21.86
N LEU A 18 -1.46 14.71 -22.06
CA LEU A 18 0.00 14.90 -22.04
C LEU A 18 0.46 15.78 -23.21
N LEU A 19 -0.07 15.56 -24.41
CA LEU A 19 0.27 16.37 -25.59
C LEU A 19 -0.21 17.83 -25.46
N THR A 20 -1.43 18.05 -24.98
CA THR A 20 -1.93 19.41 -24.71
C THR A 20 -1.11 20.11 -23.64
N GLY A 21 -0.72 19.39 -22.59
CA GLY A 21 0.18 19.90 -21.55
C GLY A 21 1.57 20.24 -22.08
N LEU A 22 2.14 19.39 -22.93
CA LEU A 22 3.44 19.62 -23.56
C LEU A 22 3.43 20.83 -24.51
N LEU A 23 2.35 21.00 -25.28
CA LEU A 23 2.18 22.16 -26.14
C LEU A 23 2.07 23.45 -25.32
N ALA A 24 1.31 23.41 -24.22
CA ALA A 24 1.21 24.55 -23.31
C ALA A 24 2.57 24.89 -22.68
N LEU A 25 3.34 23.87 -22.26
CA LEU A 25 4.68 24.03 -21.71
C LEU A 25 5.62 24.69 -22.72
N PHE A 26 5.65 24.18 -23.96
CA PHE A 26 6.44 24.77 -25.06
C PHE A 26 6.08 26.24 -25.29
N THR A 27 4.78 26.55 -25.27
CA THR A 27 4.32 27.95 -25.45
C THR A 27 4.78 28.84 -24.31
N VAL A 28 4.73 28.36 -23.08
CA VAL A 28 5.21 29.09 -21.89
C VAL A 28 6.70 29.36 -21.99
N ASP A 29 7.52 28.36 -22.33
CA ASP A 29 8.98 28.50 -22.47
C ASP A 29 9.36 29.46 -23.58
N TYR A 30 8.68 29.36 -24.74
CA TYR A 30 8.88 30.27 -25.83
C TYR A 30 8.57 31.73 -25.46
N LEU A 31 7.44 31.97 -24.77
CA LEU A 31 7.04 33.30 -24.31
C LEU A 31 7.96 33.82 -23.19
N GLN A 32 8.43 32.94 -22.30
CA GLN A 32 9.38 33.30 -21.26
C GLN A 32 10.69 33.85 -21.84
N LEU A 33 11.15 33.28 -22.96
CA LEU A 33 12.34 33.77 -23.66
C LEU A 33 12.11 35.07 -24.51
N LYS A 34 10.86 35.54 -24.58
CA LYS A 34 10.57 36.88 -25.13
C LYS A 34 10.78 38.00 -24.13
N VAL A 35 10.80 37.70 -22.84
CA VAL A 35 11.01 38.73 -21.80
C VAL A 35 12.39 39.38 -21.87
N PRO A 36 13.51 38.66 -22.04
CA PRO A 36 14.82 39.26 -22.25
C PRO A 36 14.90 40.15 -23.49
N GLU A 37 14.19 39.83 -24.60
CA GLU A 37 14.12 40.70 -25.80
C GLU A 37 13.47 42.06 -25.45
N ILE A 38 12.44 42.07 -24.60
CA ILE A 38 11.80 43.30 -24.14
C ILE A 38 12.76 44.13 -23.27
N TYR A 39 13.52 43.47 -22.37
CA TYR A 39 14.55 44.17 -21.58
C TYR A 39 15.61 44.83 -22.46
N GLN A 40 16.02 44.18 -23.55
CA GLN A 40 16.92 44.77 -24.55
C GLN A 40 16.35 46.07 -25.10
N LEU A 41 15.05 46.07 -25.51
CA LEU A 41 14.41 47.27 -26.06
C LEU A 41 14.38 48.42 -25.03
N VAL A 42 14.07 48.12 -23.77
CA VAL A 42 14.05 49.15 -22.71
C VAL A 42 15.44 49.78 -22.52
N ILE A 43 16.47 48.95 -22.39
CA ILE A 43 17.82 49.41 -22.10
C ILE A 43 18.38 50.22 -23.29
N ASN A 44 18.14 49.77 -24.51
CA ASN A 44 18.56 50.50 -25.71
C ASN A 44 17.83 51.84 -25.85
N GLY A 45 16.51 51.87 -25.60
CA GLY A 45 15.70 53.08 -25.62
C GLY A 45 16.15 54.11 -24.59
N LEU A 46 16.45 53.68 -23.37
CA LEU A 46 16.99 54.54 -22.31
C LEU A 46 18.38 55.11 -22.63
N ASN A 47 19.23 54.30 -23.28
CA ASN A 47 20.60 54.72 -23.62
C ASN A 47 20.67 55.67 -24.81
N GLN A 48 19.84 55.44 -25.84
CA GLN A 48 19.92 56.14 -27.12
C GLN A 48 18.84 57.21 -27.28
N GLY A 49 17.77 57.15 -26.48
CA GLY A 49 16.60 58.01 -26.62
C GLY A 49 15.70 57.69 -27.82
N TYR A 50 16.07 56.69 -28.61
CA TYR A 50 15.31 56.16 -29.75
C TYR A 50 15.59 54.67 -29.95
N ILE A 51 14.71 54.00 -30.65
CA ILE A 51 14.88 52.60 -31.10
C ILE A 51 14.78 52.55 -32.62
N VAL A 52 15.65 51.78 -33.26
CA VAL A 52 15.60 51.55 -34.71
C VAL A 52 14.69 50.36 -34.99
N GLU A 53 13.51 50.63 -35.55
CA GLU A 53 12.56 49.60 -35.98
C GLU A 53 12.41 49.65 -37.49
N ASN A 54 12.73 48.55 -38.18
CA ASN A 54 12.70 48.46 -39.66
C ASN A 54 13.46 49.60 -40.39
N GLY A 55 14.58 50.06 -39.82
CA GLY A 55 15.38 51.11 -40.39
C GLY A 55 14.89 52.55 -40.11
N VAL A 56 13.81 52.70 -39.33
CA VAL A 56 13.28 54.02 -38.93
C VAL A 56 13.60 54.23 -37.45
N GLN A 57 14.09 55.45 -37.13
CA GLN A 57 14.30 55.84 -35.73
C GLN A 57 12.96 56.24 -35.10
N VAL A 58 12.50 55.46 -34.14
CA VAL A 58 11.28 55.75 -33.35
C VAL A 58 11.72 56.34 -32.01
N PRO A 59 11.21 57.50 -31.59
CA PRO A 59 11.57 58.11 -30.32
C PRO A 59 11.09 57.22 -29.16
N PHE A 60 11.95 57.09 -28.12
CA PHE A 60 11.62 56.33 -26.89
C PHE A 60 10.85 57.25 -25.93
N ASP A 61 9.55 57.36 -26.15
CA ASP A 61 8.64 58.19 -25.37
C ASP A 61 7.63 57.34 -24.56
N MET A 62 6.77 58.01 -23.82
CA MET A 62 5.76 57.32 -22.98
C MET A 62 4.77 56.49 -23.83
N VAL A 63 4.50 56.90 -25.07
CA VAL A 63 3.59 56.17 -25.97
C VAL A 63 4.25 54.86 -26.40
N PHE A 64 5.54 54.94 -26.80
CA PHE A 64 6.32 53.75 -27.14
C PHE A 64 6.40 52.77 -25.96
N LEU A 65 6.65 53.27 -24.73
CA LEU A 65 6.69 52.46 -23.51
C LEU A 65 5.36 51.73 -23.28
N LEU A 66 4.25 52.42 -23.41
CA LEU A 66 2.93 51.80 -23.18
C LEU A 66 2.59 50.79 -24.29
N ASP A 67 2.76 51.14 -25.56
CA ASP A 67 2.29 50.33 -26.68
C ASP A 67 3.23 49.17 -27.05
N ARG A 68 4.54 49.38 -26.97
CA ARG A 68 5.54 48.40 -27.41
C ARG A 68 6.18 47.58 -26.28
N ILE A 69 6.07 48.03 -25.04
CA ILE A 69 6.68 47.39 -23.89
C ILE A 69 5.61 46.89 -22.89
N CYS A 70 4.82 47.84 -22.32
CA CYS A 70 3.89 47.48 -21.27
C CYS A 70 2.76 46.57 -21.76
N MET A 71 2.09 46.91 -22.86
CA MET A 71 0.97 46.12 -23.39
C MET A 71 1.41 44.70 -23.84
N PRO A 72 2.48 44.53 -24.64
CA PRO A 72 2.97 43.20 -24.95
C PRO A 72 3.44 42.41 -23.74
N MET A 73 4.07 43.05 -22.74
CA MET A 73 4.51 42.40 -21.51
C MET A 73 3.33 41.87 -20.70
N VAL A 74 2.25 42.68 -20.56
CA VAL A 74 1.00 42.21 -19.90
C VAL A 74 0.41 41.03 -20.67
N GLY A 75 0.36 41.09 -22.01
CA GLY A 75 -0.11 39.99 -22.84
C GLY A 75 0.71 38.71 -22.65
N ILE A 76 2.04 38.82 -22.63
CA ILE A 76 2.98 37.70 -22.39
C ILE A 76 2.74 37.13 -20.99
N ILE A 77 2.65 37.98 -19.95
CA ILE A 77 2.41 37.52 -18.57
C ILE A 77 1.10 36.76 -18.47
N LEU A 78 0.00 37.31 -19.00
CA LEU A 78 -1.30 36.64 -18.99
C LEU A 78 -1.26 35.30 -19.74
N ALA A 79 -0.62 35.24 -20.89
CA ALA A 79 -0.46 34.00 -21.65
C ALA A 79 0.40 32.98 -20.92
N ILE A 80 1.48 33.38 -20.23
CA ILE A 80 2.30 32.51 -19.37
C ILE A 80 1.48 31.97 -18.19
N VAL A 81 0.70 32.83 -17.52
CA VAL A 81 -0.15 32.42 -16.40
C VAL A 81 -1.17 31.37 -16.85
N PHE A 82 -1.87 31.66 -17.97
CA PHE A 82 -2.82 30.71 -18.55
C PHE A 82 -2.16 29.41 -19.00
N GLY A 83 -1.04 29.48 -19.68
CA GLY A 83 -0.27 28.31 -20.12
C GLY A 83 0.22 27.47 -18.94
N ARG A 84 0.71 28.12 -17.87
CA ARG A 84 1.14 27.43 -16.63
C ARG A 84 -0.04 26.75 -15.92
N PHE A 85 -1.21 27.35 -15.92
CA PHE A 85 -2.42 26.71 -15.41
C PHE A 85 -2.79 25.49 -16.27
N LEU A 86 -2.81 25.66 -17.59
CA LEU A 86 -3.23 24.62 -18.52
C LEU A 86 -2.34 23.37 -18.45
N TRP A 87 -1.01 23.49 -18.50
CA TRP A 87 -0.14 22.33 -18.44
C TRP A 87 -0.21 21.63 -17.07
N ARG A 88 -0.37 22.41 -15.97
CA ARG A 88 -0.55 21.81 -14.63
C ARG A 88 -1.82 20.97 -14.54
N VAL A 89 -2.94 21.52 -14.99
CA VAL A 89 -4.22 20.79 -14.96
C VAL A 89 -4.19 19.55 -15.85
N THR A 90 -3.56 19.64 -17.02
CA THR A 90 -3.53 18.51 -17.96
C THR A 90 -2.55 17.42 -17.55
N ILE A 91 -1.28 17.76 -17.22
CA ILE A 91 -0.25 16.77 -16.87
C ILE A 91 -0.51 16.18 -15.49
N PHE A 92 -0.74 17.00 -14.45
CA PHE A 92 -1.00 16.48 -13.11
C PHE A 92 -2.39 15.87 -13.00
N GLY A 93 -3.39 16.41 -13.70
CA GLY A 93 -4.70 15.76 -13.79
C GLY A 93 -4.62 14.36 -14.42
N ALA A 94 -3.77 14.16 -15.43
CA ALA A 94 -3.50 12.84 -15.97
C ALA A 94 -2.79 11.94 -14.93
N ALA A 95 -1.79 12.47 -14.21
CA ALA A 95 -1.06 11.73 -13.19
C ALA A 95 -1.98 11.23 -12.05
N THR A 96 -2.87 12.09 -11.55
CA THR A 96 -3.86 11.72 -10.52
C THR A 96 -4.84 10.65 -11.02
N LYS A 97 -5.27 10.73 -12.30
CA LYS A 97 -6.11 9.69 -12.89
C LYS A 97 -5.38 8.36 -13.02
N VAL A 98 -4.09 8.37 -13.35
CA VAL A 98 -3.25 7.15 -13.40
C VAL A 98 -3.14 6.53 -12.02
N GLU A 99 -2.92 7.34 -10.99
CA GLU A 99 -2.90 6.90 -9.60
C GLU A 99 -4.21 6.20 -9.22
N THR A 100 -5.36 6.83 -9.50
CA THR A 100 -6.68 6.28 -9.20
C THR A 100 -6.94 4.97 -9.94
N ASP A 101 -6.66 4.92 -11.24
CA ASP A 101 -6.83 3.70 -12.06
C ASP A 101 -5.92 2.56 -11.57
N LEU A 102 -4.69 2.88 -11.18
CA LEU A 102 -3.72 1.89 -10.70
C LEU A 102 -4.11 1.38 -9.30
N ARG A 103 -4.59 2.27 -8.42
CA ARG A 103 -5.11 1.92 -7.10
C ARG A 103 -6.29 0.96 -7.19
N ASP A 104 -7.27 1.25 -8.06
CA ASP A 104 -8.41 0.37 -8.30
C ASP A 104 -7.97 -1.01 -8.82
N LYS A 105 -7.03 -1.02 -9.78
CA LYS A 105 -6.47 -2.26 -10.32
C LYS A 105 -5.72 -3.08 -9.26
N MET A 106 -4.93 -2.41 -8.41
CA MET A 106 -4.21 -3.06 -7.30
C MET A 106 -5.18 -3.65 -6.28
N PHE A 107 -6.23 -2.90 -5.91
CA PHE A 107 -7.21 -3.35 -4.93
C PHE A 107 -7.97 -4.59 -5.42
N ARG A 108 -8.51 -4.55 -6.64
CA ARG A 108 -9.19 -5.70 -7.25
C ARG A 108 -8.29 -6.93 -7.33
N HIS A 109 -7.03 -6.74 -7.72
CA HIS A 109 -6.09 -7.86 -7.78
C HIS A 109 -5.76 -8.41 -6.40
N ALA A 110 -5.60 -7.53 -5.40
CA ALA A 110 -5.37 -7.93 -4.02
C ALA A 110 -6.54 -8.75 -3.46
N GLU A 111 -7.81 -8.36 -3.72
CA GLU A 111 -8.99 -9.14 -3.29
C GLU A 111 -9.04 -10.56 -3.88
N ASP A 112 -8.47 -10.74 -5.08
CA ASP A 112 -8.42 -12.03 -5.77
C ASP A 112 -7.25 -12.93 -5.32
N LEU A 113 -6.30 -12.41 -4.54
CA LEU A 113 -5.15 -13.18 -4.05
C LEU A 113 -5.56 -14.14 -2.93
N SER A 114 -4.90 -15.30 -2.87
CA SER A 114 -5.15 -16.32 -1.85
C SER A 114 -4.62 -15.89 -0.46
N ARG A 115 -5.13 -16.51 0.60
CA ARG A 115 -4.65 -16.32 1.99
C ARG A 115 -3.14 -16.55 2.13
N GLU A 116 -2.60 -17.48 1.36
CA GLU A 116 -1.16 -17.76 1.26
C GLU A 116 -0.32 -16.49 1.01
N TYR A 117 -0.75 -15.66 0.07
CA TYR A 117 -0.07 -14.40 -0.22
C TYR A 117 0.02 -13.48 1.01
N TYR A 118 -1.07 -13.41 1.80
CA TYR A 118 -1.16 -12.56 2.98
C TYR A 118 -0.41 -13.11 4.21
N GLN A 119 -0.11 -14.40 4.23
CA GLN A 119 0.74 -15.00 5.28
C GLN A 119 2.20 -14.56 5.12
N VAL A 120 2.69 -14.51 3.89
CA VAL A 120 4.06 -14.08 3.56
C VAL A 120 4.16 -12.54 3.55
N ASN A 121 3.15 -11.85 3.02
CA ASN A 121 3.16 -10.40 2.83
C ASN A 121 2.34 -9.69 3.91
N LYS A 122 3.03 -9.04 4.85
CA LYS A 122 2.38 -8.31 5.95
C LYS A 122 1.49 -7.18 5.42
N VAL A 123 0.31 -7.02 5.99
CA VAL A 123 -0.67 -5.96 5.60
C VAL A 123 -0.05 -4.56 5.62
N GLY A 124 0.83 -4.26 6.59
CA GLY A 124 1.52 -2.97 6.63
C GLY A 124 2.37 -2.67 5.40
N ASN A 125 3.06 -3.69 4.84
CA ASN A 125 3.82 -3.54 3.61
C ASN A 125 2.88 -3.29 2.41
N LEU A 126 1.75 -3.99 2.35
CA LEU A 126 0.74 -3.77 1.31
C LEU A 126 0.18 -2.35 1.40
N MET A 127 -0.16 -1.85 2.58
CA MET A 127 -0.63 -0.47 2.75
C MET A 127 0.40 0.55 2.26
N SER A 128 1.70 0.31 2.44
CA SER A 128 2.75 1.16 1.88
C SER A 128 2.74 1.20 0.34
N LEU A 129 2.35 0.11 -0.34
CA LEU A 129 2.18 0.09 -1.81
C LEU A 129 1.03 1.01 -2.25
N PHE A 130 -0.09 1.01 -1.50
CA PHE A 130 -1.29 1.81 -1.82
C PHE A 130 -1.15 3.29 -1.47
N THR A 131 -0.15 3.66 -0.66
CA THR A 131 0.15 5.03 -0.25
C THR A 131 1.47 5.50 -0.85
N ASN A 132 2.58 5.31 -0.16
CA ASN A 132 3.89 5.88 -0.50
C ASN A 132 4.41 5.48 -1.89
N ASP A 133 4.26 4.20 -2.27
CA ASP A 133 4.77 3.72 -3.55
C ASP A 133 3.93 4.23 -4.72
N LEU A 134 2.63 4.25 -4.54
CA LEU A 134 1.71 4.75 -5.55
C LEU A 134 1.86 6.26 -5.76
N ASP A 135 2.01 7.04 -4.67
CA ASP A 135 2.29 8.47 -4.72
C ASP A 135 3.62 8.75 -5.43
N THR A 136 4.66 7.96 -5.16
CA THR A 136 5.95 8.06 -5.85
C THR A 136 5.83 7.79 -7.35
N VAL A 137 5.00 6.83 -7.75
CA VAL A 137 4.73 6.53 -9.16
C VAL A 137 3.94 7.68 -9.81
N GLN A 138 2.95 8.22 -9.13
CA GLN A 138 2.15 9.38 -9.57
C GLN A 138 3.04 10.61 -9.76
N GLU A 139 3.90 10.91 -8.78
CA GLU A 139 4.86 12.01 -8.85
C GLU A 139 5.81 11.85 -10.05
N CYS A 140 6.35 10.64 -10.23
CA CYS A 140 7.20 10.31 -11.37
C CYS A 140 6.49 10.44 -12.73
N TYR A 141 5.20 10.09 -12.78
CA TYR A 141 4.41 10.23 -14.01
C TYR A 141 4.12 11.69 -14.34
N GLY A 142 3.78 12.53 -13.35
CA GLY A 142 3.47 13.95 -13.53
C GLY A 142 4.72 14.84 -13.59
N TRP A 143 5.41 15.01 -12.47
CA TRP A 143 6.63 15.81 -12.37
C TRP A 143 7.77 15.25 -13.21
N GLY A 144 7.95 13.92 -13.22
CA GLY A 144 8.99 13.30 -14.03
C GLY A 144 8.78 13.49 -15.53
N PHE A 145 7.54 13.54 -16.01
CA PHE A 145 7.22 13.89 -17.39
C PHE A 145 7.59 15.35 -17.68
N MET A 146 7.17 16.27 -16.82
CA MET A 146 7.49 17.68 -16.96
C MET A 146 9.00 17.93 -16.90
N GLN A 147 9.68 17.44 -15.85
CA GLN A 147 11.14 17.62 -15.71
C GLN A 147 11.98 16.95 -16.79
N PHE A 148 11.42 16.05 -17.58
CA PHE A 148 12.10 15.51 -18.74
C PHE A 148 12.01 16.43 -19.95
N PHE A 149 10.81 16.96 -20.26
CA PHE A 149 10.58 17.75 -21.48
C PHE A 149 10.94 19.22 -21.32
N ASP A 150 10.58 19.85 -20.20
CA ASP A 150 10.78 21.28 -19.95
C ASP A 150 12.27 21.72 -20.06
N PRO A 151 13.24 21.03 -19.41
CA PRO A 151 14.64 21.36 -19.57
C PRO A 151 15.16 21.22 -21.00
N ILE A 152 14.71 20.21 -21.73
CA ILE A 152 15.11 19.98 -23.12
C ILE A 152 14.59 21.09 -24.01
N ILE A 153 13.32 21.48 -23.87
CA ILE A 153 12.67 22.53 -24.64
C ILE A 153 13.34 23.88 -24.34
N LEU A 154 13.39 24.24 -23.05
CA LEU A 154 13.90 25.56 -22.64
C LEU A 154 15.38 25.73 -22.97
N CYS A 155 16.24 24.72 -22.69
CA CYS A 155 17.66 24.77 -23.08
C CYS A 155 17.83 24.87 -24.61
N SER A 156 17.10 24.07 -25.39
CA SER A 156 17.22 24.11 -26.86
C SER A 156 16.85 25.47 -27.43
N LEU A 157 15.77 26.07 -26.92
CA LEU A 157 15.33 27.39 -27.34
C LEU A 157 16.34 28.49 -26.91
N ALA A 158 16.76 28.48 -25.64
CA ALA A 158 17.67 29.48 -25.08
C ALA A 158 19.06 29.42 -25.78
N ILE A 159 19.65 28.23 -25.90
CA ILE A 159 20.94 28.04 -26.54
C ILE A 159 20.87 28.47 -28.03
N THR A 160 19.77 28.15 -28.73
CA THR A 160 19.57 28.60 -30.12
C THR A 160 19.55 30.12 -30.21
N ARG A 161 18.90 30.81 -29.25
CA ARG A 161 18.89 32.28 -29.20
C ARG A 161 20.28 32.84 -28.90
N MET A 162 20.99 32.33 -27.91
CA MET A 162 22.35 32.71 -27.55
C MET A 162 23.31 32.52 -28.74
N TRP A 163 23.21 31.36 -29.42
CA TRP A 163 24.04 31.02 -30.56
C TRP A 163 23.87 32.00 -31.75
N ARG A 164 22.63 32.46 -31.98
CA ARG A 164 22.34 33.47 -33.02
C ARG A 164 22.89 34.86 -32.71
N MET A 165 23.10 35.17 -31.43
CA MET A 165 23.66 36.43 -30.98
C MET A 165 25.18 36.46 -31.16
N ASP A 166 25.88 35.48 -30.56
CA ASP A 166 27.33 35.32 -30.72
C ASP A 166 27.75 33.88 -30.39
N HIS A 167 28.46 33.24 -31.31
CA HIS A 167 28.90 31.86 -31.19
C HIS A 167 29.96 31.67 -30.11
N LEU A 168 30.96 32.60 -30.08
CA LEU A 168 32.08 32.46 -29.13
C LEU A 168 31.66 32.75 -27.71
N LEU A 169 30.83 33.76 -27.46
CA LEU A 169 30.28 34.08 -26.17
C LEU A 169 29.44 32.91 -25.64
N THR A 170 28.64 32.26 -26.51
CA THR A 170 27.84 31.10 -26.15
C THR A 170 28.73 29.93 -25.72
N VAL A 171 29.77 29.60 -26.49
CA VAL A 171 30.70 28.52 -26.13
C VAL A 171 31.42 28.81 -24.82
N LEU A 172 31.94 30.06 -24.66
CA LEU A 172 32.61 30.49 -23.43
C LEU A 172 31.70 30.41 -22.19
N SER A 173 30.40 30.68 -22.34
CA SER A 173 29.41 30.62 -21.28
C SER A 173 29.07 29.16 -20.89
N LEU A 174 29.17 28.20 -21.84
CA LEU A 174 28.89 26.79 -21.58
C LEU A 174 30.07 26.03 -20.94
N ILE A 175 31.31 26.52 -21.05
CA ILE A 175 32.49 25.85 -20.46
C ILE A 175 32.38 25.72 -18.93
N PRO A 176 32.13 26.79 -18.14
CA PRO A 176 31.97 26.65 -16.70
C PRO A 176 30.81 25.73 -16.30
N MET A 177 29.74 25.69 -17.08
CA MET A 177 28.60 24.77 -16.86
C MET A 177 28.98 23.31 -17.08
N GLY A 178 29.82 23.03 -18.09
CA GLY A 178 30.40 21.69 -18.27
C GLY A 178 31.31 21.27 -17.12
N LEU A 179 32.10 22.21 -16.59
CA LEU A 179 32.93 21.98 -15.39
C LEU A 179 32.07 21.75 -14.12
N LEU A 180 30.97 22.49 -14.01
CA LEU A 180 29.99 22.27 -12.94
C LEU A 180 29.44 20.83 -12.99
N PHE A 181 29.03 20.39 -14.18
CA PHE A 181 28.49 19.03 -14.35
C PHE A 181 29.52 17.95 -13.96
N ALA A 182 30.77 18.10 -14.38
CA ALA A 182 31.86 17.19 -14.01
C ALA A 182 32.13 17.18 -12.50
N SER A 183 32.18 18.34 -11.84
CA SER A 183 32.38 18.47 -10.40
C SER A 183 31.19 17.91 -9.62
N ALA A 184 29.97 18.16 -10.09
CA ALA A 184 28.74 17.63 -9.49
C ALA A 184 28.69 16.09 -9.52
N ALA A 185 29.18 15.46 -10.60
CA ALA A 185 29.27 13.99 -10.67
C ALA A 185 30.22 13.41 -9.61
N VAL A 186 31.35 14.08 -9.32
CA VAL A 186 32.31 13.66 -8.31
C VAL A 186 31.77 13.85 -6.88
N VAL A 187 31.27 15.05 -6.58
CA VAL A 187 30.72 15.41 -5.28
C VAL A 187 29.43 14.64 -4.98
N GLY A 188 28.59 14.46 -6.00
CA GLY A 188 27.32 13.75 -5.92
C GLY A 188 27.48 12.30 -5.45
N LYS A 189 28.46 11.57 -5.96
CA LYS A 189 28.75 10.19 -5.51
C LYS A 189 29.07 10.11 -4.00
N ASN A 190 29.80 11.07 -3.48
CA ASN A 190 30.10 11.14 -2.04
C ASN A 190 28.88 11.58 -1.23
N MET A 191 28.09 12.47 -1.79
CA MET A 191 26.85 12.95 -1.18
C MET A 191 25.82 11.82 -1.05
N THR A 192 25.64 10.97 -2.08
CA THR A 192 24.75 9.80 -2.04
C THR A 192 25.18 8.83 -0.93
N ARG A 193 26.49 8.51 -0.82
CA ARG A 193 26.98 7.63 0.25
C ARG A 193 26.68 8.18 1.64
N LYS A 194 26.84 9.49 1.84
CA LYS A 194 26.54 10.15 3.12
C LYS A 194 25.04 10.22 3.40
N TRP A 195 24.23 10.37 2.34
CA TRP A 195 22.78 10.28 2.43
C TRP A 195 22.32 8.90 2.90
N ASP A 196 22.84 7.84 2.30
CA ASP A 196 22.50 6.46 2.66
C ASP A 196 22.87 6.16 4.11
N TYR A 197 24.05 6.63 4.55
CA TYR A 197 24.47 6.47 5.93
C TYR A 197 23.58 7.26 6.91
N ARG A 198 23.27 8.50 6.58
CA ARG A 198 22.31 9.33 7.35
C ARG A 198 20.94 8.65 7.47
N GLN A 199 20.43 8.11 6.34
CA GLN A 199 19.15 7.42 6.32
C GLN A 199 19.16 6.17 7.20
N LYS A 200 20.26 5.44 7.20
CA LYS A 200 20.46 4.29 8.10
C LYS A 200 20.44 4.70 9.57
N CYS A 201 21.23 5.71 9.96
CA CYS A 201 21.24 6.20 11.35
C CYS A 201 19.85 6.68 11.81
N PHE A 202 19.09 7.33 10.92
CA PHE A 202 17.74 7.76 11.23
C PHE A 202 16.77 6.58 11.38
N SER A 203 16.91 5.54 10.54
CA SER A 203 16.11 4.30 10.67
C SER A 203 16.41 3.62 12.00
N ASP A 204 17.67 3.41 12.32
CA ASP A 204 18.09 2.74 13.57
C ASP A 204 17.55 3.51 14.81
N LEU A 205 17.57 4.85 14.79
CA LEU A 205 16.99 5.70 15.84
C LEU A 205 15.46 5.55 15.94
N SER A 206 14.78 5.53 14.78
CA SER A 206 13.31 5.40 14.71
C SER A 206 12.85 4.04 15.17
N ASP A 207 13.54 2.97 14.75
CA ASP A 207 13.24 1.59 15.14
C ASP A 207 13.41 1.41 16.65
N PHE A 208 14.49 1.95 17.24
CA PHE A 208 14.70 1.94 18.67
C PHE A 208 13.58 2.69 19.43
N ALA A 209 13.21 3.87 18.96
CA ALA A 209 12.13 4.65 19.58
C ALA A 209 10.79 3.92 19.51
N GLN A 210 10.46 3.29 18.37
CA GLN A 210 9.25 2.50 18.18
C GLN A 210 9.23 1.29 19.12
N GLU A 211 10.35 0.57 19.26
CA GLU A 211 10.48 -0.57 20.19
C GLU A 211 10.30 -0.13 21.64
N SER A 212 10.97 0.96 22.05
CA SER A 212 10.85 1.50 23.40
C SER A 212 9.42 1.95 23.75
N PHE A 213 8.71 2.61 22.82
CA PHE A 213 7.32 3.00 23.04
C PHE A 213 6.37 1.80 23.05
N SER A 214 6.59 0.81 22.20
CA SER A 214 5.81 -0.43 22.18
C SER A 214 6.01 -1.23 23.46
N GLY A 215 7.24 -1.24 24.00
CA GLY A 215 7.62 -1.92 25.23
C GLY A 215 7.53 -1.06 26.50
N ILE A 216 6.88 0.12 26.46
CA ILE A 216 6.91 1.09 27.55
C ILE A 216 6.44 0.51 28.92
N ALA A 217 5.45 -0.36 28.89
CA ALA A 217 4.95 -1.03 30.11
C ALA A 217 6.05 -1.88 30.77
N VAL A 218 6.87 -2.57 29.98
CA VAL A 218 8.00 -3.37 30.47
C VAL A 218 9.10 -2.47 31.01
N ILE A 219 9.46 -1.42 30.27
CA ILE A 219 10.48 -0.44 30.71
C ILE A 219 10.09 0.15 32.06
N LYS A 220 8.83 0.56 32.22
CA LYS A 220 8.27 1.09 33.46
C LYS A 220 8.27 0.07 34.61
N ALA A 221 7.80 -1.16 34.32
CA ALA A 221 7.76 -2.22 35.32
C ALA A 221 9.14 -2.59 35.87
N PHE A 222 10.18 -2.52 35.03
CA PHE A 222 11.56 -2.84 35.43
C PHE A 222 12.42 -1.61 35.78
N VAL A 223 11.85 -0.39 35.80
CA VAL A 223 12.55 0.89 36.14
C VAL A 223 13.83 1.03 35.30
N LYS A 224 13.71 0.90 33.97
CA LYS A 224 14.86 0.95 33.05
C LYS A 224 14.92 2.21 32.19
N GLU A 225 14.13 3.24 32.50
CA GLU A 225 14.04 4.48 31.72
C GLU A 225 15.40 5.15 31.48
N VAL A 226 16.27 5.19 32.51
CA VAL A 226 17.62 5.81 32.40
C VAL A 226 18.50 5.02 31.42
N LYS A 227 18.41 3.67 31.43
CA LYS A 227 19.17 2.83 30.50
C LYS A 227 18.73 3.08 29.07
N GLU A 228 17.42 3.12 28.82
CA GLU A 228 16.85 3.38 27.51
C GLU A 228 17.19 4.79 27.01
N LEU A 229 17.15 5.79 27.92
CA LEU A 229 17.53 7.16 27.58
C LEU A 229 19.00 7.24 27.13
N MET A 230 19.94 6.58 27.83
CA MET A 230 21.35 6.56 27.44
C MET A 230 21.58 5.88 26.08
N ALA A 231 20.82 4.79 25.77
CA ALA A 231 20.89 4.12 24.48
C ALA A 231 20.35 5.01 23.36
N PHE A 232 19.22 5.68 23.61
CA PHE A 232 18.65 6.65 22.68
C PHE A 232 19.59 7.84 22.42
N GLU A 233 20.21 8.40 23.46
CA GLU A 233 21.19 9.49 23.31
C GLU A 233 22.35 9.12 22.40
N LYS A 234 22.86 7.89 22.49
CA LYS A 234 23.94 7.42 21.61
C LYS A 234 23.49 7.41 20.15
N LEU A 235 22.35 6.79 19.85
CA LEU A 235 21.81 6.74 18.49
C LEU A 235 21.47 8.14 17.95
N ASN A 236 20.98 9.03 18.82
CA ASN A 236 20.67 10.40 18.45
C ASN A 236 21.95 11.20 18.10
N ARG A 237 23.07 10.99 18.81
CA ARG A 237 24.37 11.57 18.46
C ARG A 237 24.90 11.03 17.14
N ASP A 238 24.82 9.72 16.90
CA ASP A 238 25.22 9.12 15.63
C ASP A 238 24.38 9.70 14.46
N SER A 239 23.08 9.93 14.68
CA SER A 239 22.20 10.59 13.73
C SER A 239 22.58 12.06 13.51
N GLU A 240 22.93 12.82 14.57
CA GLU A 240 23.40 14.20 14.50
C GLU A 240 24.69 14.29 13.68
N ASP A 241 25.71 13.48 14.02
CA ASP A 241 27.00 13.48 13.31
C ASP A 241 26.84 13.14 11.83
N SER A 242 25.98 12.18 11.50
CA SER A 242 25.67 11.81 10.12
C SER A 242 24.98 12.97 9.37
N ASN A 243 24.04 13.66 10.01
CA ASN A 243 23.37 14.84 9.47
C ASN A 243 24.36 15.98 9.20
N ILE A 244 25.26 16.27 10.15
CA ILE A 244 26.30 17.29 10.01
C ILE A 244 27.23 16.94 8.84
N ALA A 245 27.66 15.68 8.74
CA ALA A 245 28.54 15.22 7.65
C ALA A 245 27.88 15.33 6.26
N PHE A 246 26.58 15.01 6.16
CA PHE A 246 25.81 15.20 4.95
C PHE A 246 25.63 16.69 4.62
N THR A 247 25.23 17.51 5.62
CA THR A 247 24.99 18.94 5.45
C THR A 247 26.25 19.67 4.96
N LYS A 248 27.43 19.37 5.52
CA LYS A 248 28.71 19.94 5.05
C LYS A 248 28.94 19.66 3.55
N THR A 249 28.62 18.45 3.08
CA THR A 249 28.79 18.08 1.67
C THR A 249 27.75 18.76 0.78
N SER A 250 26.51 18.87 1.26
CA SER A 250 25.42 19.57 0.58
C SER A 250 25.70 21.06 0.42
N VAL A 251 26.21 21.70 1.48
CA VAL A 251 26.64 23.13 1.45
C VAL A 251 27.78 23.33 0.47
N LEU A 252 28.80 22.43 0.49
CA LEU A 252 29.90 22.49 -0.49
C LEU A 252 29.36 22.42 -1.94
N MET A 253 28.42 21.50 -2.20
CA MET A 253 27.79 21.38 -3.53
C MET A 253 27.07 22.67 -3.92
N ARG A 254 26.33 23.28 -2.99
CA ARG A 254 25.64 24.56 -3.22
C ARG A 254 26.62 25.69 -3.53
N ILE A 255 27.73 25.78 -2.78
CA ILE A 255 28.79 26.77 -3.02
C ILE A 255 29.39 26.58 -4.42
N LEU A 256 29.69 25.33 -4.81
CA LEU A 256 30.20 25.04 -6.15
C LEU A 256 29.22 25.50 -7.24
N VAL A 257 27.93 25.15 -7.13
CA VAL A 257 26.89 25.58 -8.08
C VAL A 257 26.88 27.12 -8.21
N THR A 258 26.77 27.82 -7.08
CA THR A 258 26.75 29.29 -7.08
C THR A 258 28.02 29.86 -7.72
N THR A 259 29.21 29.37 -7.35
CA THR A 259 30.50 29.86 -7.87
C THR A 259 30.59 29.67 -9.39
N PHE A 260 30.18 28.52 -9.90
CA PHE A 260 30.21 28.29 -11.36
C PHE A 260 29.19 29.15 -12.11
N VAL A 261 27.95 29.28 -11.58
CA VAL A 261 26.93 30.15 -12.18
C VAL A 261 27.40 31.62 -12.25
N GLU A 262 27.91 32.13 -11.12
CA GLU A 262 28.44 33.51 -11.05
C GLU A 262 29.68 33.68 -11.92
N SER A 263 30.54 32.67 -12.07
CA SER A 263 31.69 32.72 -12.97
C SER A 263 31.28 32.87 -14.45
N VAL A 264 30.14 32.26 -14.84
CA VAL A 264 29.60 32.49 -16.21
C VAL A 264 29.17 33.93 -16.40
N ILE A 265 28.52 34.54 -15.38
CA ILE A 265 28.14 35.96 -15.45
C ILE A 265 29.39 36.84 -15.61
N CYS A 266 30.50 36.53 -14.89
CA CYS A 266 31.76 37.22 -15.08
C CYS A 266 32.30 37.06 -16.52
N VAL A 267 32.22 35.87 -17.10
CA VAL A 267 32.62 35.63 -18.50
C VAL A 267 31.75 36.45 -19.48
N ILE A 268 30.43 36.43 -19.27
CA ILE A 268 29.49 37.19 -20.11
C ILE A 268 29.77 38.70 -20.01
N LEU A 269 29.98 39.24 -18.83
CA LEU A 269 30.29 40.65 -18.62
C LEU A 269 31.68 41.02 -19.19
N GLY A 270 32.68 40.15 -19.03
CA GLY A 270 34.04 40.39 -19.55
C GLY A 270 34.10 40.37 -21.07
N TYR A 271 33.77 39.25 -21.69
CA TYR A 271 33.83 39.14 -23.16
C TYR A 271 32.67 39.85 -23.85
N GLY A 272 31.46 39.78 -23.31
CA GLY A 272 30.31 40.52 -23.83
C GLY A 272 30.48 42.02 -23.70
N GLY A 273 31.07 42.51 -22.59
CA GLY A 273 31.48 43.91 -22.43
C GLY A 273 32.53 44.33 -23.45
N TYR A 274 33.49 43.48 -23.78
CA TYR A 274 34.44 43.71 -24.87
C TYR A 274 33.74 43.83 -26.24
N LEU A 275 32.71 42.99 -26.52
CA LEU A 275 31.90 43.11 -27.73
C LEU A 275 31.13 44.43 -27.80
N VAL A 276 30.62 44.91 -26.64
CA VAL A 276 29.96 46.23 -26.54
C VAL A 276 30.96 47.36 -26.83
N TYR A 277 32.15 47.28 -26.23
CA TYR A 277 33.21 48.26 -26.48
C TYR A 277 33.62 48.31 -27.96
N LYS A 278 33.65 47.18 -28.65
CA LYS A 278 33.91 47.10 -30.11
C LYS A 278 32.73 47.53 -30.98
N GLY A 279 31.58 47.85 -30.42
CA GLY A 279 30.38 48.23 -31.17
C GLY A 279 29.68 47.04 -31.89
N GLN A 280 30.08 45.80 -31.59
CA GLN A 280 29.46 44.58 -32.12
C GLN A 280 28.18 44.20 -31.36
N PHE A 281 28.12 44.52 -30.07
CA PHE A 281 26.94 44.42 -29.23
C PHE A 281 26.53 45.80 -28.72
N ASN A 282 25.27 45.92 -28.32
CA ASN A 282 24.81 47.04 -27.51
C ASN A 282 24.51 46.57 -26.07
N ALA A 283 24.34 47.51 -25.14
CA ALA A 283 24.09 47.19 -23.73
C ALA A 283 22.82 46.34 -23.49
N GLY A 284 21.79 46.58 -24.34
CA GLY A 284 20.55 45.79 -24.27
C GLY A 284 20.75 44.34 -24.71
N GLN A 285 21.55 44.10 -25.76
CA GLN A 285 21.90 42.74 -26.21
C GLN A 285 22.69 41.96 -25.14
N LEU A 286 23.57 42.63 -24.40
CA LEU A 286 24.28 42.02 -23.31
C LEU A 286 23.31 41.54 -22.20
N MET A 287 22.34 42.37 -21.84
CA MET A 287 21.31 42.00 -20.85
C MET A 287 20.36 40.92 -21.36
N GLU A 288 20.01 40.94 -22.65
CA GLU A 288 19.24 39.87 -23.29
C GLU A 288 19.98 38.52 -23.19
N PHE A 289 21.29 38.51 -23.48
CA PHE A 289 22.13 37.32 -23.38
C PHE A 289 22.19 36.79 -21.96
N ILE A 290 22.33 37.64 -20.93
CA ILE A 290 22.27 37.28 -19.51
C ILE A 290 20.90 36.68 -19.19
N GLY A 291 19.82 37.22 -19.71
CA GLY A 291 18.47 36.70 -19.55
C GLY A 291 18.29 35.26 -20.08
N TYR A 292 18.83 35.01 -21.29
CA TYR A 292 18.82 33.64 -21.85
C TYR A 292 19.69 32.66 -21.06
N PHE A 293 20.88 33.10 -20.62
CA PHE A 293 21.74 32.29 -19.78
C PHE A 293 21.03 31.89 -18.45
N ASN A 294 20.39 32.85 -17.78
CA ASN A 294 19.65 32.57 -16.55
C ASN A 294 18.51 31.54 -16.75
N ALA A 295 17.89 31.52 -17.93
CA ALA A 295 16.88 30.53 -18.26
C ALA A 295 17.46 29.10 -18.38
N VAL A 296 18.77 28.94 -18.67
CA VAL A 296 19.44 27.64 -18.80
C VAL A 296 19.88 27.08 -17.43
N VAL A 297 20.03 27.90 -16.40
CA VAL A 297 20.54 27.48 -15.08
C VAL A 297 19.65 26.45 -14.41
N TRP A 298 18.35 26.72 -14.35
CA TRP A 298 17.39 25.81 -13.71
C TRP A 298 17.31 24.43 -14.40
N PRO A 299 17.21 24.31 -15.72
CA PRO A 299 17.23 23.04 -16.43
C PRO A 299 18.41 22.13 -16.09
N ILE A 300 19.58 22.69 -15.89
CA ILE A 300 20.79 21.92 -15.55
C ILE A 300 20.65 21.30 -14.15
N MET A 301 20.08 22.05 -13.21
CA MET A 301 19.83 21.55 -11.85
C MET A 301 18.74 20.46 -11.85
N ALA A 302 17.71 20.60 -12.69
CA ALA A 302 16.60 19.66 -12.79
C ALA A 302 17.01 18.24 -13.25
N VAL A 303 18.16 18.09 -13.93
CA VAL A 303 18.67 16.77 -14.36
C VAL A 303 18.95 15.85 -13.15
N ALA A 304 19.54 16.39 -12.07
CA ALA A 304 19.85 15.62 -10.89
C ALA A 304 18.56 15.13 -10.20
N ASP A 305 17.57 16.00 -10.05
CA ASP A 305 16.27 15.68 -9.46
C ASP A 305 15.53 14.62 -10.31
N LEU A 306 15.61 14.72 -11.63
CA LEU A 306 15.01 13.75 -12.55
C LEU A 306 15.61 12.35 -12.40
N ILE A 307 16.93 12.24 -12.19
CA ILE A 307 17.61 10.96 -11.98
C ILE A 307 17.15 10.32 -10.66
N ASP A 308 17.13 11.08 -9.57
CA ASP A 308 16.68 10.60 -8.26
C ASP A 308 15.21 10.17 -8.30
N MET A 309 14.34 11.03 -8.79
CA MET A 309 12.91 10.74 -8.94
C MET A 309 12.66 9.50 -9.80
N THR A 310 13.36 9.37 -10.94
CA THR A 310 13.21 8.20 -11.82
C THR A 310 13.67 6.92 -11.14
N SER A 311 14.73 6.97 -10.34
CA SER A 311 15.25 5.82 -9.59
C SER A 311 14.26 5.36 -8.53
N ARG A 312 13.72 6.29 -7.73
CA ARG A 312 12.68 6.00 -6.73
C ARG A 312 11.41 5.47 -7.40
N GLY A 313 10.94 6.13 -8.45
CA GLY A 313 9.74 5.71 -9.17
C GLY A 313 9.87 4.32 -9.81
N LYS A 314 11.04 3.95 -10.32
CA LYS A 314 11.30 2.58 -10.83
C LYS A 314 11.23 1.55 -9.71
N ALA A 315 11.80 1.84 -8.54
CA ALA A 315 11.77 0.93 -7.39
C ALA A 315 10.32 0.72 -6.90
N SER A 316 9.55 1.80 -6.75
CA SER A 316 8.14 1.74 -6.34
C SER A 316 7.28 1.02 -7.39
N LEU A 317 7.47 1.31 -8.68
CA LEU A 317 6.76 0.60 -9.76
C LEU A 317 7.09 -0.88 -9.79
N LYS A 318 8.33 -1.27 -9.48
CA LYS A 318 8.72 -2.69 -9.38
C LYS A 318 7.93 -3.39 -8.27
N ARG A 319 7.85 -2.83 -7.06
CA ARG A 319 7.07 -3.40 -5.95
C ARG A 319 5.58 -3.50 -6.27
N ILE A 320 5.00 -2.45 -6.88
CA ILE A 320 3.61 -2.49 -7.36
C ILE A 320 3.41 -3.57 -8.43
N SER A 321 4.39 -3.75 -9.32
CA SER A 321 4.33 -4.77 -10.35
C SER A 321 4.43 -6.18 -9.76
N GLU A 322 5.22 -6.39 -8.72
CA GLU A 322 5.30 -7.65 -7.97
C GLU A 322 3.94 -8.02 -7.36
N LEU A 323 3.21 -7.06 -6.79
CA LEU A 323 1.84 -7.27 -6.36
C LEU A 323 0.92 -7.64 -7.52
N LEU A 324 0.93 -6.87 -8.63
CA LEU A 324 0.03 -7.06 -9.77
C LEU A 324 0.34 -8.30 -10.61
N ASP A 325 1.55 -8.82 -10.52
CA ASP A 325 1.99 -10.04 -11.21
C ASP A 325 1.95 -11.27 -10.27
N ALA A 326 1.56 -11.09 -8.98
CA ALA A 326 1.40 -12.19 -8.04
C ALA A 326 0.34 -13.18 -8.56
N PRO A 327 0.63 -14.50 -8.54
CA PRO A 327 -0.29 -15.49 -9.07
C PRO A 327 -1.53 -15.63 -8.18
N LYS A 328 -2.67 -15.79 -8.81
CA LYS A 328 -3.91 -16.20 -8.13
C LYS A 328 -3.88 -17.73 -7.99
N ASN A 329 -3.41 -18.22 -6.83
CA ASN A 329 -3.23 -19.65 -6.64
C ASN A 329 -4.57 -20.40 -6.48
N VAL A 330 -5.57 -19.77 -5.85
CA VAL A 330 -6.91 -20.33 -5.64
C VAL A 330 -7.91 -19.61 -6.53
N PHE A 331 -8.39 -20.29 -7.57
CA PHE A 331 -9.34 -19.74 -8.53
C PHE A 331 -10.24 -20.85 -9.10
N ASP A 332 -11.36 -20.49 -9.65
CA ASP A 332 -12.29 -21.40 -10.30
C ASP A 332 -11.73 -21.88 -11.65
N ARG A 333 -11.73 -23.20 -11.84
CA ARG A 333 -11.36 -23.81 -13.13
C ARG A 333 -12.44 -23.51 -14.18
N PRO A 334 -12.12 -23.50 -15.48
CA PRO A 334 -13.14 -23.41 -16.51
C PRO A 334 -14.12 -24.60 -16.41
N GLY A 335 -15.42 -24.31 -16.39
CA GLY A 335 -16.46 -25.34 -16.39
C GLY A 335 -16.90 -25.84 -15.01
N VAL A 336 -16.49 -25.18 -13.91
CA VAL A 336 -17.01 -25.50 -12.56
C VAL A 336 -18.52 -25.33 -12.49
N GLN A 337 -19.14 -26.13 -11.63
CA GLN A 337 -20.59 -26.14 -11.42
C GLN A 337 -20.95 -25.42 -10.12
N GLU A 338 -22.14 -24.84 -10.08
CA GLU A 338 -22.70 -24.32 -8.83
C GLU A 338 -23.25 -25.48 -7.99
N LEU A 339 -23.05 -25.42 -6.68
CA LEU A 339 -23.63 -26.35 -5.73
C LEU A 339 -25.06 -25.87 -5.38
N THR A 340 -26.07 -26.55 -5.92
CA THR A 340 -27.48 -26.25 -5.65
C THR A 340 -27.99 -27.13 -4.54
N ASP A 341 -28.73 -26.53 -3.58
CA ASP A 341 -29.35 -27.23 -2.41
C ASP A 341 -28.37 -28.13 -1.63
N PRO A 342 -27.25 -27.57 -1.10
CA PRO A 342 -26.26 -28.36 -0.41
C PRO A 342 -26.84 -29.03 0.85
N ARG A 343 -26.57 -30.34 0.99
CA ARG A 343 -27.00 -31.15 2.17
C ARG A 343 -25.98 -31.12 3.30
N GLY A 344 -24.71 -30.86 2.96
CA GLY A 344 -23.62 -30.74 3.91
C GLY A 344 -22.90 -32.05 4.20
N GLU A 345 -22.87 -33.01 3.26
CA GLU A 345 -21.98 -34.17 3.33
C GLU A 345 -20.55 -33.73 2.98
N ILE A 346 -19.56 -34.11 3.79
CA ILE A 346 -18.14 -33.82 3.56
C ILE A 346 -17.39 -35.14 3.60
N GLU A 347 -16.65 -35.46 2.54
CA GLU A 347 -15.86 -36.69 2.45
C GLU A 347 -14.40 -36.38 2.09
N PHE A 348 -13.50 -36.88 2.92
CA PHE A 348 -12.06 -36.86 2.68
C PHE A 348 -11.61 -38.26 2.24
N ARG A 349 -10.88 -38.34 1.12
CA ARG A 349 -10.35 -39.58 0.57
C ARG A 349 -8.82 -39.50 0.43
N ASP A 350 -8.10 -40.20 1.26
CA ASP A 350 -6.64 -40.28 1.25
C ASP A 350 -5.96 -38.90 1.09
N LEU A 351 -6.51 -37.89 1.79
CA LEU A 351 -6.06 -36.51 1.66
C LEU A 351 -4.70 -36.35 2.34
N SER A 352 -3.75 -35.81 1.60
CA SER A 352 -2.46 -35.35 2.11
C SER A 352 -2.24 -33.91 1.69
N PHE A 353 -1.77 -33.07 2.62
CA PHE A 353 -1.60 -31.63 2.35
C PHE A 353 -0.36 -31.09 3.05
N THR A 354 0.43 -30.33 2.28
CA THR A 354 1.59 -29.55 2.75
C THR A 354 1.35 -28.08 2.43
N TYR A 355 1.59 -27.19 3.39
CA TYR A 355 1.51 -25.75 3.14
C TYR A 355 2.58 -25.33 2.11
N PRO A 356 2.29 -24.37 1.22
CA PRO A 356 3.23 -23.94 0.17
C PRO A 356 4.56 -23.36 0.69
N ASP A 357 4.57 -22.86 1.93
CA ASP A 357 5.73 -22.30 2.63
C ASP A 357 6.42 -23.29 3.58
N GLY A 358 5.96 -24.56 3.62
CA GLY A 358 6.46 -25.60 4.51
C GLY A 358 6.92 -26.84 3.78
N ASP A 359 7.90 -27.55 4.37
CA ASP A 359 8.42 -28.82 3.87
C ASP A 359 7.79 -30.05 4.56
N ILE A 360 7.02 -29.82 5.64
CA ILE A 360 6.44 -30.91 6.44
C ILE A 360 4.95 -31.02 6.11
N PRO A 361 4.42 -32.22 5.80
CA PRO A 361 2.99 -32.41 5.62
C PRO A 361 2.20 -32.01 6.87
N ALA A 362 1.18 -31.18 6.69
CA ALA A 362 0.25 -30.80 7.74
C ALA A 362 -0.84 -31.84 7.94
N LEU A 363 -1.17 -32.59 6.89
CA LEU A 363 -2.10 -33.73 6.90
C LEU A 363 -1.54 -34.85 6.03
N GLU A 364 -1.65 -36.10 6.50
CA GLU A 364 -1.18 -37.29 5.79
C GLU A 364 -2.25 -38.40 5.80
N HIS A 365 -2.64 -38.85 4.60
CA HIS A 365 -3.54 -39.99 4.40
C HIS A 365 -4.83 -39.95 5.21
N VAL A 366 -5.48 -38.76 5.27
CA VAL A 366 -6.70 -38.55 6.04
C VAL A 366 -7.92 -38.98 5.22
N SER A 367 -8.72 -39.94 5.78
CA SER A 367 -9.94 -40.44 5.14
C SER A 367 -11.06 -40.57 6.14
N PHE A 368 -12.17 -39.86 5.94
CA PHE A 368 -13.40 -39.98 6.75
C PHE A 368 -14.59 -39.33 6.00
N THR A 369 -15.80 -39.60 6.47
CA THR A 369 -17.01 -39.01 5.92
C THR A 369 -17.90 -38.46 7.02
N ILE A 370 -18.25 -37.18 6.94
CA ILE A 370 -19.25 -36.52 7.78
C ILE A 370 -20.58 -36.57 7.02
N ARG A 371 -21.60 -37.17 7.60
CA ARG A 371 -22.92 -37.25 6.97
C ARG A 371 -23.71 -35.96 7.17
N PRO A 372 -24.68 -35.67 6.28
CA PRO A 372 -25.58 -34.54 6.45
C PRO A 372 -26.25 -34.56 7.83
N GLY A 373 -26.19 -33.42 8.54
CA GLY A 373 -26.82 -33.26 9.83
C GLY A 373 -26.05 -33.79 11.04
N GLU A 374 -24.85 -34.39 10.83
CA GLU A 374 -23.99 -34.81 11.96
C GLU A 374 -23.32 -33.61 12.62
N SER A 375 -23.19 -33.66 13.93
CA SER A 375 -22.42 -32.74 14.76
C SER A 375 -21.08 -33.38 15.13
N ILE A 376 -19.98 -32.83 14.68
CA ILE A 376 -18.64 -33.42 14.84
C ILE A 376 -17.78 -32.53 15.73
N GLY A 377 -17.22 -33.14 16.79
CA GLY A 377 -16.17 -32.54 17.60
C GLY A 377 -14.79 -32.87 17.01
N LEU A 378 -14.01 -31.87 16.66
CA LEU A 378 -12.65 -32.03 16.12
C LEU A 378 -11.60 -31.73 17.20
N VAL A 379 -10.80 -32.74 17.55
CA VAL A 379 -9.84 -32.69 18.67
C VAL A 379 -8.45 -33.14 18.25
N GLY A 380 -7.46 -32.70 19.00
CA GLY A 380 -6.05 -33.04 18.84
C GLY A 380 -5.14 -31.96 19.43
N LYS A 381 -3.87 -32.24 19.55
CA LYS A 381 -2.88 -31.30 20.06
C LYS A 381 -2.79 -30.05 19.17
N THR A 382 -2.29 -28.94 19.71
CA THR A 382 -1.96 -27.77 18.91
C THR A 382 -0.97 -28.15 17.82
N GLY A 383 -1.24 -27.72 16.58
CA GLY A 383 -0.40 -28.08 15.41
C GLY A 383 -0.72 -29.43 14.77
N SER A 384 -1.73 -30.19 15.24
CA SER A 384 -2.09 -31.49 14.64
C SER A 384 -2.81 -31.43 13.28
N GLY A 385 -3.14 -30.24 12.74
CA GLY A 385 -3.80 -30.09 11.44
C GLY A 385 -5.31 -29.83 11.49
N LYS A 386 -5.91 -29.51 12.65
CA LYS A 386 -7.36 -29.23 12.80
C LYS A 386 -7.83 -28.07 11.93
N THR A 387 -7.21 -26.90 12.07
CA THR A 387 -7.55 -25.70 11.28
C THR A 387 -7.24 -25.93 9.80
N THR A 388 -6.22 -26.73 9.46
CA THR A 388 -5.92 -27.11 8.09
C THR A 388 -7.08 -27.82 7.41
N LEU A 389 -7.76 -28.77 8.10
CA LEU A 389 -8.96 -29.41 7.55
C LEU A 389 -10.06 -28.40 7.21
N VAL A 390 -10.29 -27.43 8.10
CA VAL A 390 -11.27 -26.37 7.89
C VAL A 390 -10.88 -25.47 6.71
N ASP A 391 -9.62 -25.06 6.64
CA ASP A 391 -9.11 -24.24 5.55
C ASP A 391 -9.26 -24.92 4.18
N LEU A 392 -9.14 -26.26 4.12
CA LEU A 392 -9.36 -27.03 2.90
C LEU A 392 -10.86 -27.15 2.55
N ILE A 393 -11.74 -27.37 3.52
CA ILE A 393 -13.21 -27.37 3.30
C ILE A 393 -13.66 -26.01 2.70
N LEU A 394 -13.12 -24.90 3.21
CA LEU A 394 -13.41 -23.54 2.74
C LEU A 394 -12.71 -23.18 1.43
N ARG A 395 -11.94 -24.09 0.86
CA ARG A 395 -11.10 -23.81 -0.31
C ARG A 395 -10.26 -22.55 -0.11
N THR A 396 -9.64 -22.40 1.05
CA THR A 396 -8.66 -21.36 1.34
C THR A 396 -7.31 -21.70 0.67
N TYR A 397 -7.06 -22.99 0.54
CA TYR A 397 -5.96 -23.61 -0.22
C TYR A 397 -6.54 -24.63 -1.21
N ASN A 398 -5.78 -24.94 -2.25
CA ASN A 398 -6.15 -25.99 -3.20
C ASN A 398 -5.85 -27.38 -2.63
N VAL A 399 -6.67 -28.36 -3.00
CA VAL A 399 -6.46 -29.78 -2.77
C VAL A 399 -6.27 -30.49 -4.09
N ASN A 400 -5.69 -31.68 -4.08
CA ASN A 400 -5.62 -32.51 -5.28
C ASN A 400 -7.00 -33.07 -5.64
N ASP A 401 -7.21 -33.34 -6.91
CA ASP A 401 -8.46 -33.91 -7.41
C ASP A 401 -8.73 -35.27 -6.76
N GLY A 402 -9.98 -35.54 -6.43
CA GLY A 402 -10.39 -36.79 -5.84
C GLY A 402 -10.08 -36.95 -4.35
N GLN A 403 -9.63 -35.89 -3.66
CA GLN A 403 -9.30 -35.97 -2.23
C GLN A 403 -10.36 -35.36 -1.29
N LEU A 404 -11.12 -34.37 -1.76
CA LEU A 404 -12.17 -33.71 -0.96
C LEU A 404 -13.45 -33.57 -1.77
N PHE A 405 -14.54 -34.07 -1.20
CA PHE A 405 -15.86 -34.03 -1.81
C PHE A 405 -16.85 -33.30 -0.91
N LEU A 406 -17.75 -32.54 -1.56
CA LEU A 406 -18.91 -31.92 -0.93
C LEU A 406 -20.17 -32.42 -1.62
N ASP A 407 -21.06 -33.07 -0.88
CA ASP A 407 -22.26 -33.75 -1.39
C ASP A 407 -21.96 -34.70 -2.58
N GLY A 408 -20.87 -35.48 -2.48
CA GLY A 408 -20.42 -36.45 -3.46
C GLY A 408 -19.75 -35.86 -4.72
N ARG A 409 -19.54 -34.54 -4.78
CA ARG A 409 -18.84 -33.85 -5.87
C ARG A 409 -17.48 -33.38 -5.43
N ASP A 410 -16.48 -33.51 -6.29
CA ASP A 410 -15.15 -32.98 -6.01
C ASP A 410 -15.21 -31.46 -5.84
N VAL A 411 -14.60 -30.91 -4.79
CA VAL A 411 -14.60 -29.46 -4.53
C VAL A 411 -13.91 -28.67 -5.62
N ASN A 412 -13.03 -29.28 -6.41
CA ASN A 412 -12.37 -28.64 -7.55
C ASN A 412 -13.28 -28.47 -8.78
N ASP A 413 -14.38 -29.24 -8.84
CA ASP A 413 -15.39 -29.13 -9.88
C ASP A 413 -16.53 -28.17 -9.49
N LEU A 414 -16.52 -27.66 -8.27
CA LEU A 414 -17.48 -26.71 -7.73
C LEU A 414 -16.92 -25.28 -7.74
N SER A 415 -17.81 -24.29 -7.93
CA SER A 415 -17.38 -22.89 -7.78
C SER A 415 -17.02 -22.61 -6.33
N ILE A 416 -15.90 -21.89 -6.12
CA ILE A 416 -15.43 -21.49 -4.79
C ILE A 416 -16.53 -20.73 -4.04
N ARG A 417 -17.28 -19.91 -4.76
CA ARG A 417 -18.41 -19.17 -4.21
C ARG A 417 -19.46 -20.10 -3.62
N SER A 418 -19.92 -21.09 -4.38
CA SER A 418 -20.97 -22.01 -3.93
C SER A 418 -20.51 -22.88 -2.75
N VAL A 419 -19.25 -23.33 -2.74
CA VAL A 419 -18.65 -24.06 -1.60
C VAL A 419 -18.64 -23.17 -0.34
N ARG A 420 -18.19 -21.92 -0.47
CA ARG A 420 -18.17 -20.98 0.65
C ARG A 420 -19.57 -20.56 1.08
N ASP A 421 -20.52 -20.44 0.15
CA ASP A 421 -21.91 -20.13 0.47
C ASP A 421 -22.58 -21.27 1.25
N ALA A 422 -22.19 -22.52 1.01
CA ALA A 422 -22.65 -23.69 1.78
C ALA A 422 -22.07 -23.75 3.21
N CYS A 423 -21.03 -22.95 3.53
CA CYS A 423 -20.36 -22.95 4.82
C CYS A 423 -20.53 -21.63 5.57
N ALA A 424 -20.89 -21.68 6.86
CA ALA A 424 -20.74 -20.59 7.81
C ALA A 424 -19.52 -20.88 8.69
N TYR A 425 -18.64 -19.90 8.86
CA TYR A 425 -17.36 -20.11 9.56
C TYR A 425 -17.11 -19.04 10.62
N VAL A 426 -16.71 -19.48 11.80
CA VAL A 426 -16.21 -18.63 12.87
C VAL A 426 -14.75 -18.99 13.11
N PRO A 427 -13.80 -18.13 12.75
CA PRO A 427 -12.37 -18.38 12.92
C PRO A 427 -11.94 -18.27 14.39
N GLN A 428 -10.80 -18.87 14.73
CA GLN A 428 -10.17 -18.77 16.05
C GLN A 428 -9.87 -17.30 16.40
N ASP A 429 -9.27 -16.54 15.45
CA ASP A 429 -9.05 -15.10 15.59
C ASP A 429 -10.28 -14.33 15.09
N ASN A 430 -11.12 -13.91 16.02
CA ASN A 430 -12.35 -13.20 15.70
C ASN A 430 -12.10 -11.77 15.26
N PHE A 431 -12.33 -11.50 13.98
CA PHE A 431 -12.21 -10.17 13.40
C PHE A 431 -13.57 -9.47 13.30
N LEU A 432 -13.66 -8.27 13.89
CA LEU A 432 -14.82 -7.38 13.75
C LEU A 432 -14.39 -6.11 13.01
N PHE A 433 -15.23 -5.69 12.07
CA PHE A 433 -15.01 -4.46 11.30
C PHE A 433 -15.29 -3.22 12.16
N SER A 434 -14.65 -2.12 11.85
CA SER A 434 -14.92 -0.80 12.45
C SER A 434 -16.24 -0.26 11.93
N ASP A 435 -17.35 -0.86 12.41
CA ASP A 435 -18.72 -0.58 12.01
C ASP A 435 -19.66 -0.87 13.20
N THR A 436 -20.96 -0.67 13.03
CA THR A 436 -21.94 -1.00 14.07
C THR A 436 -21.97 -2.51 14.38
N ILE A 437 -22.44 -2.86 15.57
CA ILE A 437 -22.67 -4.28 15.94
C ILE A 437 -23.69 -4.90 14.98
N GLU A 438 -24.74 -4.17 14.61
CA GLU A 438 -25.74 -4.60 13.64
C GLU A 438 -25.12 -4.98 12.31
N ASN A 439 -24.29 -4.11 11.72
CA ASN A 439 -23.62 -4.36 10.44
C ASN A 439 -22.59 -5.49 10.54
N ASN A 440 -21.91 -5.63 11.68
CA ASN A 440 -21.02 -6.75 11.93
C ASN A 440 -21.74 -8.11 11.94
N ILE A 441 -22.93 -8.20 12.50
CA ILE A 441 -23.76 -9.42 12.49
C ILE A 441 -24.36 -9.63 11.10
N ALA A 442 -24.89 -8.57 10.48
CA ALA A 442 -25.50 -8.59 9.15
C ALA A 442 -24.52 -8.98 8.03
N PHE A 443 -23.21 -8.85 8.24
CA PHE A 443 -22.18 -9.16 7.23
C PHE A 443 -22.29 -10.57 6.64
N GLY A 444 -22.90 -11.52 7.36
CA GLY A 444 -23.10 -12.89 6.88
C GLY A 444 -24.16 -13.04 5.77
N LYS A 445 -25.02 -12.03 5.52
CA LYS A 445 -26.15 -12.10 4.58
C LYS A 445 -26.37 -10.74 3.91
N SER A 446 -26.57 -10.71 2.58
CA SER A 446 -26.68 -9.47 1.81
C SER A 446 -27.96 -8.67 2.08
N GLU A 447 -29.08 -9.34 2.32
CA GLU A 447 -30.36 -8.69 2.67
C GLU A 447 -30.76 -9.15 4.07
N THR A 448 -30.87 -8.19 5.01
CA THR A 448 -31.11 -8.49 6.41
C THR A 448 -32.26 -7.65 6.97
N VAL A 449 -33.03 -8.27 7.88
CA VAL A 449 -34.06 -7.59 8.65
C VAL A 449 -33.58 -7.55 10.10
N SER A 450 -33.81 -6.43 10.82
CA SER A 450 -33.36 -6.26 12.22
C SER A 450 -33.81 -7.38 13.15
N GLU A 451 -34.97 -8.01 12.88
CA GLU A 451 -35.49 -9.13 13.66
C GLU A 451 -34.62 -10.40 13.48
N GLU A 452 -34.12 -10.67 12.25
CA GLU A 452 -33.19 -11.80 11.98
C GLU A 452 -31.86 -11.58 12.72
N ILE A 453 -31.36 -10.33 12.73
CA ILE A 453 -30.12 -9.96 13.42
C ILE A 453 -30.26 -10.21 14.93
N ARG A 454 -31.37 -9.76 15.53
CA ARG A 454 -31.66 -10.00 16.94
C ARG A 454 -31.81 -11.47 17.26
N ARG A 455 -32.46 -12.25 16.38
CA ARG A 455 -32.58 -13.70 16.54
C ARG A 455 -31.21 -14.37 16.54
N ALA A 456 -30.32 -14.01 15.61
CA ALA A 456 -28.95 -14.52 15.56
C ALA A 456 -28.15 -14.13 16.81
N ALA A 457 -28.31 -12.91 17.32
CA ALA A 457 -27.69 -12.44 18.55
C ALA A 457 -28.20 -13.19 19.78
N LYS A 458 -29.49 -13.52 19.85
CA LYS A 458 -30.07 -14.34 20.93
C LYS A 458 -29.52 -15.76 20.90
N LEU A 459 -29.40 -16.38 19.72
CA LEU A 459 -28.82 -17.70 19.56
C LEU A 459 -27.36 -17.77 20.00
N ALA A 460 -26.61 -16.70 19.80
CA ALA A 460 -25.23 -16.54 20.23
C ALA A 460 -25.09 -16.01 21.68
N ASP A 461 -26.19 -15.89 22.41
CA ASP A 461 -26.25 -15.41 23.81
C ASP A 461 -25.59 -14.04 24.02
N ILE A 462 -25.74 -13.09 23.04
CA ILE A 462 -25.13 -11.75 23.08
C ILE A 462 -26.15 -10.61 23.11
N ASP A 463 -27.45 -10.86 22.81
CA ASP A 463 -28.51 -9.84 22.71
C ASP A 463 -28.66 -9.02 24.01
N GLY A 464 -28.57 -9.69 25.19
CA GLY A 464 -28.60 -9.02 26.49
C GLY A 464 -27.47 -8.00 26.64
N ASN A 465 -26.23 -8.42 26.34
CA ASN A 465 -25.06 -7.52 26.43
C ASN A 465 -25.13 -6.37 25.42
N ILE A 466 -25.62 -6.61 24.20
CA ILE A 466 -25.80 -5.56 23.21
C ILE A 466 -26.81 -4.51 23.71
N SER A 467 -27.87 -4.94 24.38
CA SER A 467 -28.90 -4.05 24.92
C SER A 467 -28.41 -3.16 26.08
N GLU A 468 -27.33 -3.56 26.76
CA GLU A 468 -26.67 -2.77 27.82
C GLU A 468 -25.81 -1.63 27.27
N PHE A 469 -25.38 -1.67 25.99
CA PHE A 469 -24.64 -0.56 25.39
C PHE A 469 -25.55 0.64 25.17
N GLN A 470 -25.01 1.85 25.37
CA GLN A 470 -25.75 3.12 25.24
C GLN A 470 -26.48 3.26 23.90
N MET A 471 -25.89 2.77 22.81
CA MET A 471 -26.45 2.81 21.45
C MET A 471 -26.97 1.43 20.99
N GLY A 472 -26.99 0.42 21.87
CA GLY A 472 -27.43 -0.93 21.54
C GLY A 472 -26.74 -1.49 20.29
N TYR A 473 -27.50 -1.98 19.34
CA TYR A 473 -27.03 -2.51 18.05
C TYR A 473 -26.33 -1.48 17.17
N GLN A 474 -26.60 -0.18 17.36
CA GLN A 474 -25.95 0.92 16.63
C GLN A 474 -24.62 1.34 17.24
N THR A 475 -24.15 0.64 18.27
CA THR A 475 -22.82 0.88 18.85
C THR A 475 -21.74 0.57 17.82
N VAL A 476 -20.93 1.57 17.50
CA VAL A 476 -19.80 1.45 16.57
C VAL A 476 -18.63 0.80 17.31
N LEU A 477 -18.10 -0.27 16.75
CA LEU A 477 -16.92 -0.95 17.25
C LEU A 477 -15.66 -0.24 16.72
N GLY A 478 -14.67 -0.04 17.59
CA GLY A 478 -13.36 0.45 17.16
C GLY A 478 -12.61 -0.58 16.30
N GLU A 479 -11.41 -0.20 15.84
CA GLU A 479 -10.57 -1.09 15.03
C GLU A 479 -10.43 -2.47 15.70
N ARG A 480 -10.68 -3.54 14.93
CA ARG A 480 -10.68 -4.92 15.40
C ARG A 480 -11.56 -5.20 16.63
N GLY A 481 -12.59 -4.38 16.86
CA GLY A 481 -13.51 -4.56 17.99
C GLY A 481 -12.89 -4.29 19.37
N VAL A 482 -11.94 -3.35 19.48
CA VAL A 482 -11.24 -3.03 20.75
C VAL A 482 -12.21 -2.64 21.87
N THR A 483 -13.40 -2.15 21.54
CA THR A 483 -14.41 -1.66 22.49
C THR A 483 -15.19 -2.77 23.22
N VAL A 484 -15.06 -4.03 22.81
CA VAL A 484 -15.77 -5.19 23.38
C VAL A 484 -14.80 -6.24 23.92
N SER A 485 -15.23 -7.01 24.93
CA SER A 485 -14.42 -8.09 25.50
C SER A 485 -14.19 -9.24 24.52
N GLY A 486 -13.19 -10.08 24.76
CA GLY A 486 -12.89 -11.26 23.92
C GLY A 486 -14.10 -12.18 23.76
N GLY A 487 -14.82 -12.49 24.84
CA GLY A 487 -16.04 -13.29 24.79
C GLY A 487 -17.19 -12.62 24.05
N GLN A 488 -17.32 -11.29 24.13
CA GLN A 488 -18.31 -10.55 23.33
C GLN A 488 -17.95 -10.58 21.83
N LYS A 489 -16.65 -10.45 21.48
CA LYS A 489 -16.18 -10.59 20.08
C LYS A 489 -16.53 -11.96 19.50
N GLN A 490 -16.26 -13.01 20.26
CA GLN A 490 -16.58 -14.39 19.85
C GLN A 490 -18.09 -14.54 19.59
N ARG A 491 -18.93 -14.10 20.53
CA ARG A 491 -20.38 -14.23 20.39
C ARG A 491 -20.95 -13.39 19.24
N ILE A 492 -20.42 -12.20 18.97
CA ILE A 492 -20.79 -11.41 17.78
C ILE A 492 -20.38 -12.15 16.49
N SER A 493 -19.21 -12.79 16.47
CA SER A 493 -18.76 -13.59 15.32
C SER A 493 -19.61 -14.86 15.13
N ILE A 494 -20.05 -15.50 16.22
CA ILE A 494 -21.01 -16.61 16.16
C ILE A 494 -22.36 -16.11 15.60
N ALA A 495 -22.89 -14.99 16.09
CA ALA A 495 -24.12 -14.39 15.56
C ALA A 495 -24.02 -14.11 14.06
N ARG A 496 -22.87 -13.56 13.57
CA ARG A 496 -22.58 -13.36 12.14
C ARG A 496 -22.66 -14.66 11.35
N ALA A 497 -22.09 -15.74 11.85
CA ALA A 497 -22.11 -17.04 11.18
C ALA A 497 -23.53 -17.64 11.17
N LEU A 498 -24.27 -17.52 12.27
CA LEU A 498 -25.66 -17.99 12.35
C LEU A 498 -26.61 -17.20 11.45
N MET A 499 -26.31 -15.92 11.21
CA MET A 499 -27.07 -15.08 10.28
C MET A 499 -27.04 -15.62 8.85
N LYS A 500 -25.95 -16.27 8.43
CA LYS A 500 -25.81 -16.89 7.11
C LYS A 500 -26.72 -18.12 6.93
N ASP A 501 -27.07 -18.79 8.00
CA ASP A 501 -27.94 -20.00 8.05
C ASP A 501 -27.53 -21.13 7.08
N ALA A 502 -26.21 -21.27 6.83
CA ALA A 502 -25.64 -22.24 5.90
C ALA A 502 -25.86 -23.69 6.37
N PRO A 503 -25.91 -24.69 5.46
CA PRO A 503 -26.05 -26.11 5.80
C PRO A 503 -24.87 -26.65 6.62
N ILE A 504 -23.67 -26.10 6.44
CA ILE A 504 -22.47 -26.45 7.21
C ILE A 504 -22.09 -25.26 8.10
N LEU A 505 -21.94 -25.49 9.42
CA LEU A 505 -21.40 -24.54 10.36
C LEU A 505 -20.07 -25.05 10.91
N ILE A 506 -19.05 -24.21 10.84
CA ILE A 506 -17.71 -24.51 11.36
C ILE A 506 -17.37 -23.50 12.44
N LEU A 507 -17.08 -23.98 13.63
CA LEU A 507 -16.69 -23.19 14.79
C LEU A 507 -15.27 -23.59 15.18
N ASP A 508 -14.29 -22.72 14.91
CA ASP A 508 -12.87 -22.98 15.19
C ASP A 508 -12.47 -22.28 16.50
N ASP A 509 -12.40 -23.04 17.59
CA ASP A 509 -12.08 -22.60 18.97
C ASP A 509 -12.85 -21.35 19.42
N SER A 510 -14.04 -21.17 18.86
CA SER A 510 -14.82 -19.93 18.95
C SER A 510 -15.69 -19.83 20.22
N VAL A 511 -15.63 -20.80 21.12
CA VAL A 511 -16.34 -20.81 22.41
C VAL A 511 -15.39 -20.85 23.62
N SER A 512 -14.07 -20.80 23.40
CA SER A 512 -13.06 -20.93 24.46
C SER A 512 -12.93 -19.70 25.37
N ALA A 513 -13.25 -18.49 24.87
CA ALA A 513 -13.14 -17.25 25.65
C ALA A 513 -14.45 -16.87 26.38
N VAL A 514 -15.47 -17.70 26.34
CA VAL A 514 -16.72 -17.50 27.11
C VAL A 514 -16.74 -18.37 28.35
N ASP A 515 -17.53 -17.99 29.35
CA ASP A 515 -17.75 -18.79 30.56
C ASP A 515 -18.56 -20.04 30.22
N THR A 516 -18.44 -21.07 31.06
CA THR A 516 -19.05 -22.40 30.87
C THR A 516 -20.58 -22.36 30.74
N LYS A 517 -21.25 -21.41 31.42
CA LYS A 517 -22.70 -21.26 31.34
C LYS A 517 -23.13 -20.73 29.99
N THR A 518 -22.45 -19.69 29.50
CA THR A 518 -22.67 -19.10 28.18
C THR A 518 -22.32 -20.09 27.05
N GLU A 519 -21.21 -20.83 27.18
CA GLU A 519 -20.83 -21.88 26.24
C GLU A 519 -21.96 -22.94 26.11
N LYS A 520 -22.46 -23.45 27.26
CA LYS A 520 -23.56 -24.42 27.28
C LYS A 520 -24.83 -23.86 26.62
N ALA A 521 -25.19 -22.61 26.91
CA ALA A 521 -26.37 -21.98 26.33
C ALA A 521 -26.25 -21.86 24.79
N ILE A 522 -25.07 -21.47 24.27
CA ILE A 522 -24.81 -21.43 22.84
C ILE A 522 -24.94 -22.81 22.19
N LEU A 523 -24.34 -23.84 22.78
CA LEU A 523 -24.40 -25.23 22.27
C LEU A 523 -25.82 -25.78 22.28
N ASP A 524 -26.60 -25.54 23.33
CA ASP A 524 -28.00 -25.96 23.44
C ASP A 524 -28.86 -25.24 22.36
N ASN A 525 -28.65 -23.94 22.14
CA ASN A 525 -29.30 -23.17 21.09
C ASN A 525 -28.94 -23.72 19.70
N LEU A 526 -27.68 -24.06 19.46
CA LEU A 526 -27.22 -24.62 18.19
C LEU A 526 -27.89 -25.97 17.90
N ARG A 527 -27.95 -26.85 18.88
CA ARG A 527 -28.64 -28.15 18.75
C ARG A 527 -30.12 -28.00 18.42
N ALA A 528 -30.80 -27.09 19.11
CA ALA A 528 -32.23 -26.86 18.93
C ALA A 528 -32.55 -26.31 17.53
N THR A 529 -31.64 -25.47 16.95
CA THR A 529 -31.91 -24.72 15.72
C THR A 529 -31.28 -25.33 14.47
N ARG A 530 -30.27 -26.20 14.65
CA ARG A 530 -29.52 -26.79 13.52
C ARG A 530 -29.80 -28.28 13.29
N ALA A 531 -30.91 -28.79 13.78
CA ALA A 531 -31.32 -30.17 13.50
C ALA A 531 -31.33 -30.44 11.99
N GLY A 532 -30.61 -31.48 11.54
CA GLY A 532 -30.46 -31.82 10.12
C GLY A 532 -29.41 -31.00 9.35
N LYS A 533 -28.67 -30.07 9.98
CA LYS A 533 -27.57 -29.31 9.39
C LYS A 533 -26.24 -29.74 10.02
N THR A 534 -25.21 -29.87 9.19
CA THR A 534 -23.87 -30.31 9.64
C THR A 534 -23.20 -29.24 10.49
N THR A 535 -22.61 -29.67 11.62
CA THR A 535 -21.86 -28.75 12.51
C THR A 535 -20.49 -29.35 12.82
N ILE A 536 -19.43 -28.60 12.62
CA ILE A 536 -18.04 -28.97 12.96
C ILE A 536 -17.59 -28.02 14.07
N LEU A 537 -17.25 -28.55 15.22
CA LEU A 537 -16.77 -27.77 16.35
C LEU A 537 -15.34 -28.20 16.71
N ILE A 538 -14.39 -27.29 16.52
CA ILE A 538 -13.05 -27.45 17.08
C ILE A 538 -13.08 -26.86 18.49
N ALA A 539 -12.82 -27.67 19.49
CA ALA A 539 -12.73 -27.20 20.86
C ALA A 539 -11.58 -27.89 21.61
N HIS A 540 -11.08 -27.18 22.60
CA HIS A 540 -10.03 -27.66 23.48
C HIS A 540 -10.61 -28.34 24.74
N ARG A 541 -11.89 -28.10 25.07
CA ARG A 541 -12.55 -28.69 26.24
C ARG A 541 -13.27 -29.97 25.84
N ILE A 542 -12.97 -31.05 26.56
CA ILE A 542 -13.62 -32.34 26.32
C ILE A 542 -15.11 -32.30 26.66
N SER A 543 -15.50 -31.57 27.71
CA SER A 543 -16.90 -31.38 28.11
C SER A 543 -17.80 -30.84 26.98
N THR A 544 -17.23 -30.05 26.10
CA THR A 544 -17.90 -29.51 24.91
C THR A 544 -18.10 -30.58 23.83
N ILE A 545 -17.14 -31.49 23.68
CA ILE A 545 -17.03 -32.45 22.58
C ILE A 545 -17.75 -33.73 22.87
N GLU A 546 -17.80 -34.16 24.15
CA GLU A 546 -18.57 -35.34 24.61
C GLU A 546 -20.03 -35.32 24.17
N GLN A 547 -20.55 -34.14 23.91
CA GLN A 547 -21.94 -33.92 23.52
C GLN A 547 -22.17 -33.97 22.00
N MET A 548 -21.15 -34.16 21.17
CA MET A 548 -21.25 -34.27 19.71
C MET A 548 -21.59 -35.69 19.28
N ASP A 549 -22.20 -35.86 18.10
CA ASP A 549 -22.57 -37.18 17.58
C ASP A 549 -21.35 -38.06 17.40
N LYS A 550 -20.25 -37.48 16.91
CA LYS A 550 -18.96 -38.14 16.75
C LYS A 550 -17.81 -37.20 17.06
N VAL A 551 -16.68 -37.81 17.36
CA VAL A 551 -15.40 -37.10 17.55
C VAL A 551 -14.42 -37.53 16.48
N LEU A 552 -13.82 -36.55 15.83
CA LEU A 552 -12.69 -36.69 14.92
C LEU A 552 -11.40 -36.37 15.69
N PHE A 553 -10.61 -37.40 15.96
CA PHE A 553 -9.33 -37.23 16.66
C PHE A 553 -8.16 -37.26 15.68
N ILE A 554 -7.40 -36.15 15.62
CA ILE A 554 -6.20 -36.01 14.78
C ILE A 554 -4.96 -35.94 15.65
N GLU A 555 -3.99 -36.75 15.31
CA GLU A 555 -2.68 -36.78 15.94
C GLU A 555 -1.59 -36.72 14.86
N ASP A 556 -0.68 -35.75 14.97
CA ASP A 556 0.45 -35.54 14.08
C ASP A 556 0.09 -35.57 12.55
N GLY A 557 -0.97 -34.88 12.18
CA GLY A 557 -1.45 -34.78 10.79
C GLY A 557 -2.24 -35.98 10.27
N ARG A 558 -2.46 -37.03 11.10
CA ARG A 558 -3.14 -38.27 10.72
C ARG A 558 -4.44 -38.45 11.46
N LEU A 559 -5.38 -39.16 10.84
CA LEU A 559 -6.62 -39.57 11.50
C LEU A 559 -6.30 -40.69 12.51
N ALA A 560 -6.34 -40.36 13.80
CA ALA A 560 -6.12 -41.32 14.86
C ALA A 560 -7.43 -41.99 15.33
N GLY A 561 -8.62 -41.40 15.08
CA GLY A 561 -9.91 -41.99 15.39
C GLY A 561 -11.08 -41.15 14.91
N PHE A 562 -12.19 -41.82 14.53
CA PHE A 562 -13.44 -41.17 14.15
C PHE A 562 -14.64 -42.03 14.54
N ASP A 563 -15.20 -41.78 15.72
CA ASP A 563 -16.37 -42.50 16.27
C ASP A 563 -17.02 -41.67 17.39
N THR A 564 -17.99 -42.24 18.10
CA THR A 564 -18.58 -41.62 19.29
C THR A 564 -17.53 -41.47 20.41
N HIS A 565 -17.72 -40.48 21.28
CA HIS A 565 -16.83 -40.23 22.43
C HIS A 565 -16.56 -41.51 23.25
N ASP A 566 -17.64 -42.23 23.65
CA ASP A 566 -17.54 -43.42 24.50
C ASP A 566 -16.73 -44.55 23.87
N LYS A 567 -16.89 -44.74 22.55
CA LYS A 567 -16.18 -45.76 21.82
C LYS A 567 -14.70 -45.41 21.69
N LEU A 568 -14.39 -44.16 21.34
CA LEU A 568 -13.00 -43.69 21.28
C LEU A 568 -12.31 -43.72 22.63
N TYR A 569 -13.00 -43.33 23.69
CA TYR A 569 -12.47 -43.40 25.06
C TYR A 569 -12.14 -44.83 25.47
N THR A 570 -12.94 -45.82 25.02
CA THR A 570 -12.75 -47.24 25.36
C THR A 570 -11.65 -47.87 24.50
N GLU A 571 -11.64 -47.62 23.17
CA GLU A 571 -10.84 -48.35 22.21
C GLU A 571 -9.51 -47.64 21.83
N ASN A 572 -9.41 -46.31 22.00
CA ASN A 572 -8.23 -45.53 21.61
C ASN A 572 -7.43 -45.04 22.83
N PRO A 573 -6.24 -45.65 23.12
CA PRO A 573 -5.44 -45.26 24.29
C PRO A 573 -4.92 -43.81 24.24
N ALA A 574 -4.61 -43.28 23.05
CA ALA A 574 -4.12 -41.92 22.90
C ALA A 574 -5.24 -40.89 23.18
N TYR A 575 -6.44 -41.16 22.67
CA TYR A 575 -7.61 -40.34 22.95
C TYR A 575 -7.96 -40.36 24.45
N ARG A 576 -8.01 -41.57 25.07
CA ARG A 576 -8.25 -41.72 26.52
C ARG A 576 -7.27 -40.92 27.35
N LYS A 577 -5.96 -41.04 27.05
CA LYS A 577 -4.92 -40.30 27.76
C LYS A 577 -5.13 -38.79 27.65
N MET A 578 -5.53 -38.28 26.48
CA MET A 578 -5.82 -36.86 26.28
C MET A 578 -7.01 -36.42 27.13
N VAL A 579 -8.12 -37.19 27.15
CA VAL A 579 -9.32 -36.93 27.96
C VAL A 579 -8.99 -36.92 29.44
N ASP A 580 -8.28 -37.94 29.92
CA ASP A 580 -7.93 -38.05 31.34
C ASP A 580 -7.03 -36.89 31.80
N LEU A 581 -6.08 -36.49 31.00
CA LEU A 581 -5.22 -35.33 31.30
C LEU A 581 -6.03 -34.03 31.40
N GLN A 582 -6.97 -33.77 30.49
CA GLN A 582 -7.79 -32.57 30.56
C GLN A 582 -8.76 -32.57 31.74
N ARG A 583 -9.35 -33.72 32.10
CA ARG A 583 -10.17 -33.85 33.29
C ARG A 583 -9.38 -33.56 34.58
N LEU A 584 -8.14 -34.04 34.66
CA LEU A 584 -7.24 -33.75 35.79
C LEU A 584 -6.87 -32.26 35.88
N GLU A 585 -6.67 -31.58 34.73
CA GLU A 585 -6.41 -30.13 34.68
C GLU A 585 -7.65 -29.33 35.15
N GLU A 586 -8.84 -29.72 34.74
CA GLU A 586 -10.11 -29.09 35.17
C GLU A 586 -10.36 -29.31 36.68
N GLU A 587 -10.12 -30.50 37.20
CA GLU A 587 -10.24 -30.81 38.65
C GLU A 587 -9.15 -30.11 39.46
N GLY A 588 -7.90 -30.10 38.99
CA GLY A 588 -6.78 -29.44 39.67
C GLY A 588 -6.89 -27.91 39.67
N GLY A 589 -7.50 -27.31 38.67
CA GLY A 589 -7.83 -25.88 38.60
C GLY A 589 -8.95 -25.49 39.58
N ALA A 590 -9.89 -26.39 39.84
CA ALA A 590 -11.00 -26.16 40.81
C ALA A 590 -10.55 -26.22 42.27
N VAL A 591 -9.41 -26.85 42.57
CA VAL A 591 -8.84 -26.94 43.95
C VAL A 591 -8.02 -25.70 44.31
N ASN A 592 -7.56 -24.89 43.33
CA ASN A 592 -6.73 -23.70 43.53
C ASN A 592 -7.47 -22.36 43.24
N ALA A 593 -8.75 -22.36 42.98
CA ALA A 593 -9.63 -21.21 42.87
C ALA A 593 -10.56 -21.09 44.10
#